data_83c0877fd6948a59316d802530dfb6d7
#
_entry.id   83c0877fd6948a59316d802530dfb6d7
#
_cell.length_a   1.000
_cell.length_b   1.000
_cell.length_c   1.000
_cell.angle_alpha   90.00
_cell.angle_beta   90.00
_cell.angle_gamma   90.00
#
_symmetry.space_group_name_H-M   'P 1'
#
loop_
_entity.id
_entity.type
_entity.pdbx_description
1 polymer ?
#
loop_
_entity_poly.entity_id
_entity_poly.type
_entity_poly.pdbx_seq_one_letter_code
_entity_poly.pdbx_strand_id
1 'polypeptide(L)'
;MAEGLGKNEVAKELTDSLKRSIAAIEGQGIPYLLGGGLGCWARGGPPSSNDIDLMLKPEDAERAQEALAEAGMRPENPPEQWLRKAWDGDILIDLIYEPSGMRIDDEAIARGEEMSVEAMQIRVMDLDDLIATKLLALDEHSADYRDLILITRSLREQIDWAQLRERTAASPFAAAFFALADGLEISAGAPAAAAAEG
;
A
#
# COMPACT_ATOMS: atom_id res chain seq x y z
N MET A 1 31.54 -7.49 -0.19
CA MET A 1 31.32 -6.75 -1.45
C MET A 1 30.27 -7.41 -2.37
N ALA A 2 29.72 -8.57 -2.04
CA ALA A 2 28.65 -9.23 -2.84
C ALA A 2 27.21 -8.80 -2.47
N GLU A 3 26.99 -8.30 -1.25
CA GLU A 3 25.64 -7.89 -0.81
C GLU A 3 25.11 -6.59 -1.44
N GLY A 4 25.98 -5.72 -1.91
CA GLY A 4 25.54 -4.43 -2.48
C GLY A 4 25.07 -4.51 -3.95
N LEU A 5 25.59 -5.46 -4.71
CA LEU A 5 25.20 -5.68 -6.12
C LEU A 5 23.82 -6.29 -6.22
N GLY A 6 23.48 -7.26 -5.37
CA GLY A 6 22.17 -7.90 -5.37
C GLY A 6 20.99 -6.95 -5.02
N LYS A 7 21.20 -6.02 -4.09
CA LYS A 7 20.13 -5.07 -3.70
C LYS A 7 19.79 -4.06 -4.80
N ASN A 8 20.79 -3.56 -5.54
CA ASN A 8 20.57 -2.63 -6.66
C ASN A 8 19.95 -3.34 -7.86
N GLU A 9 20.23 -4.60 -8.07
CA GLU A 9 19.66 -5.41 -9.16
C GLU A 9 18.18 -5.71 -8.89
N VAL A 10 17.84 -6.16 -7.68
CA VAL A 10 16.43 -6.37 -7.26
C VAL A 10 15.63 -5.07 -7.33
N ALA A 11 16.18 -3.94 -6.88
CA ALA A 11 15.51 -2.65 -6.98
C ALA A 11 15.23 -2.25 -8.43
N LYS A 12 16.14 -2.55 -9.35
CA LYS A 12 15.95 -2.28 -10.78
C LYS A 12 14.88 -3.19 -11.39
N GLU A 13 14.93 -4.48 -11.11
CA GLU A 13 13.93 -5.46 -11.58
C GLU A 13 12.53 -5.10 -11.10
N LEU A 14 12.38 -4.70 -9.83
CA LEU A 14 11.12 -4.23 -9.25
C LEU A 14 10.59 -2.98 -9.98
N THR A 15 11.47 -2.00 -10.22
CA THR A 15 11.11 -0.78 -10.97
C THR A 15 10.69 -1.07 -12.40
N ASP A 16 11.42 -1.95 -13.09
CA ASP A 16 11.11 -2.32 -14.48
C ASP A 16 9.79 -3.12 -14.55
N SER A 17 9.53 -3.99 -13.58
CA SER A 17 8.27 -4.72 -13.45
C SER A 17 7.10 -3.78 -13.14
N LEU A 18 7.28 -2.80 -12.24
CA LEU A 18 6.28 -1.78 -11.94
C LEU A 18 5.90 -1.00 -13.21
N LYS A 19 6.90 -0.57 -14.01
CA LYS A 19 6.67 0.14 -15.28
C LYS A 19 5.85 -0.69 -16.27
N ARG A 20 6.20 -1.96 -16.45
CA ARG A 20 5.47 -2.85 -17.35
C ARG A 20 4.04 -3.10 -16.89
N SER A 21 3.84 -3.32 -15.58
CA SER A 21 2.53 -3.56 -14.99
C SER A 21 1.61 -2.37 -15.17
N ILE A 22 2.10 -1.17 -14.85
CA ILE A 22 1.34 0.07 -15.03
C ILE A 22 0.99 0.31 -16.49
N ALA A 23 1.95 0.16 -17.39
CA ALA A 23 1.71 0.36 -18.83
C ALA A 23 0.65 -0.62 -19.37
N ALA A 24 0.63 -1.87 -18.92
CA ALA A 24 -0.36 -2.87 -19.31
C ALA A 24 -1.78 -2.49 -18.81
N ILE A 25 -1.91 -2.07 -17.56
CA ILE A 25 -3.19 -1.70 -16.95
C ILE A 25 -3.74 -0.39 -17.54
N GLU A 26 -2.89 0.63 -17.69
CA GLU A 26 -3.26 1.91 -18.32
C GLU A 26 -3.63 1.73 -19.80
N GLY A 27 -2.95 0.84 -20.51
CA GLY A 27 -3.26 0.51 -21.89
C GLY A 27 -4.69 -0.02 -22.10
N GLN A 28 -5.29 -0.59 -21.06
CA GLN A 28 -6.68 -1.06 -21.04
C GLN A 28 -7.66 -0.03 -20.41
N GLY A 29 -7.18 1.16 -20.04
CA GLY A 29 -7.98 2.20 -19.41
C GLY A 29 -8.53 1.80 -18.04
N ILE A 30 -7.82 0.93 -17.30
CA ILE A 30 -8.24 0.46 -15.98
C ILE A 30 -7.73 1.43 -14.92
N PRO A 31 -8.61 2.02 -14.09
CA PRO A 31 -8.20 2.84 -12.96
C PRO A 31 -7.53 1.98 -11.88
N TYR A 32 -6.42 2.47 -11.35
CA TYR A 32 -5.68 1.80 -10.28
C TYR A 32 -5.05 2.81 -9.31
N LEU A 33 -4.60 2.32 -8.15
CA LEU A 33 -3.76 3.04 -7.20
C LEU A 33 -2.54 2.18 -6.85
N LEU A 34 -1.37 2.79 -6.80
CA LEU A 34 -0.20 2.15 -6.20
C LEU A 34 -0.38 2.11 -4.69
N GLY A 35 -0.40 0.92 -4.13
CA GLY A 35 -0.61 0.64 -2.72
C GLY A 35 0.64 0.13 -1.99
N GLY A 36 0.40 -0.57 -0.91
CA GLY A 36 1.40 -1.36 -0.18
C GLY A 36 2.65 -0.62 0.25
N GLY A 37 3.76 -1.32 0.20
CA GLY A 37 5.07 -0.80 0.56
C GLY A 37 5.56 0.27 -0.41
N LEU A 38 5.35 0.07 -1.71
CA LEU A 38 5.74 1.02 -2.76
C LEU A 38 4.89 2.31 -2.71
N GLY A 39 3.60 2.22 -2.35
CA GLY A 39 2.76 3.39 -2.11
C GLY A 39 3.27 4.24 -0.94
N CYS A 40 3.69 3.60 0.15
CA CYS A 40 4.32 4.31 1.28
C CYS A 40 5.67 4.93 0.87
N TRP A 41 6.49 4.21 0.13
CA TRP A 41 7.78 4.71 -0.36
C TRP A 41 7.62 5.91 -1.29
N ALA A 42 6.67 5.89 -2.20
CA ALA A 42 6.35 7.01 -3.09
C ALA A 42 6.02 8.30 -2.32
N ARG A 43 5.45 8.18 -1.11
CA ARG A 43 5.13 9.30 -0.22
C ARG A 43 6.29 9.74 0.68
N GLY A 44 7.48 9.14 0.54
CA GLY A 44 8.67 9.43 1.35
C GLY A 44 8.88 8.46 2.52
N GLY A 45 8.17 7.36 2.55
CA GLY A 45 8.38 6.26 3.50
C GLY A 45 9.67 5.46 3.23
N PRO A 46 9.92 4.43 4.03
CA PRO A 46 11.11 3.58 3.87
C PRO A 46 11.09 2.85 2.53
N PRO A 47 12.26 2.48 1.98
CA PRO A 47 12.34 1.67 0.77
C PRO A 47 11.59 0.35 0.92
N SER A 48 10.84 -0.03 -0.13
CA SER A 48 10.20 -1.33 -0.29
C SER A 48 10.88 -2.10 -1.41
N SER A 49 11.03 -3.42 -1.24
CA SER A 49 11.73 -4.28 -2.20
C SER A 49 11.05 -5.63 -2.40
N ASN A 50 9.81 -5.79 -1.96
CA ASN A 50 9.17 -7.10 -1.91
C ASN A 50 8.24 -7.36 -3.10
N ASP A 51 7.18 -6.57 -3.22
CA ASP A 51 6.05 -6.81 -4.11
C ASP A 51 5.48 -5.49 -4.65
N ILE A 52 4.63 -5.62 -5.65
CA ILE A 52 3.89 -4.51 -6.26
C ILE A 52 2.42 -4.69 -5.91
N ASP A 53 1.89 -3.82 -5.06
CA ASP A 53 0.47 -3.80 -4.71
C ASP A 53 -0.27 -2.78 -5.58
N LEU A 54 -1.15 -3.24 -6.44
CA LEU A 54 -2.04 -2.41 -7.26
C LEU A 54 -3.46 -2.56 -6.76
N MET A 55 -4.01 -1.48 -6.24
CA MET A 55 -5.39 -1.41 -5.78
C MET A 55 -6.29 -1.05 -6.94
N LEU A 56 -7.35 -1.82 -7.18
CA LEU A 56 -8.30 -1.61 -8.27
C LEU A 56 -9.71 -2.02 -7.87
N LYS A 57 -10.69 -1.60 -8.67
CA LYS A 57 -12.09 -1.98 -8.40
C LYS A 57 -12.29 -3.47 -8.64
N PRO A 58 -13.16 -4.14 -7.88
CA PRO A 58 -13.43 -5.57 -8.04
C PRO A 58 -13.81 -5.98 -9.47
N GLU A 59 -14.61 -5.15 -10.14
CA GLU A 59 -15.04 -5.38 -11.51
C GLU A 59 -13.92 -5.31 -12.55
N ASP A 60 -12.79 -4.66 -12.22
CA ASP A 60 -11.63 -4.51 -13.09
C ASP A 60 -10.54 -5.56 -12.83
N ALA A 61 -10.62 -6.33 -11.73
CA ALA A 61 -9.55 -7.22 -11.27
C ALA A 61 -9.19 -8.31 -12.29
N GLU A 62 -10.19 -8.90 -12.95
CA GLU A 62 -9.97 -9.92 -13.96
C GLU A 62 -9.34 -9.34 -15.23
N ARG A 63 -9.87 -8.22 -15.72
CA ARG A 63 -9.31 -7.50 -16.89
C ARG A 63 -7.87 -7.04 -16.65
N ALA A 64 -7.56 -6.58 -15.43
CA ALA A 64 -6.20 -6.20 -15.06
C ALA A 64 -5.25 -7.40 -15.08
N GLN A 65 -5.66 -8.55 -14.56
CA GLN A 65 -4.86 -9.78 -14.61
C GLN A 65 -4.64 -10.26 -16.05
N GLU A 66 -5.67 -10.18 -16.90
CA GLU A 66 -5.57 -10.51 -18.33
C GLU A 66 -4.58 -9.57 -19.05
N ALA A 67 -4.64 -8.26 -18.77
CA ALA A 67 -3.70 -7.28 -19.32
C ALA A 67 -2.24 -7.58 -18.93
N LEU A 68 -2.00 -7.95 -17.67
CA LEU A 68 -0.68 -8.39 -17.23
C LEU A 68 -0.24 -9.68 -17.93
N ALA A 69 -1.14 -10.63 -18.12
CA ALA A 69 -0.85 -11.87 -18.83
C ALA A 69 -0.50 -11.62 -20.32
N GLU A 70 -1.21 -10.73 -21.00
CA GLU A 70 -0.90 -10.29 -22.36
C GLU A 70 0.47 -9.60 -22.45
N ALA A 71 0.88 -8.91 -21.38
CA ALA A 71 2.22 -8.32 -21.26
C ALA A 71 3.33 -9.33 -20.89
N GLY A 72 2.99 -10.64 -20.83
CA GLY A 72 3.94 -11.73 -20.61
C GLY A 72 4.14 -12.12 -19.14
N MET A 73 3.36 -11.58 -18.21
CA MET A 73 3.39 -11.95 -16.80
C MET A 73 2.56 -13.21 -16.55
N ARG A 74 2.97 -14.03 -15.59
CA ARG A 74 2.29 -15.30 -15.28
C ARG A 74 1.16 -15.08 -14.28
N PRO A 75 -0.12 -15.26 -14.65
CA PRO A 75 -1.24 -15.10 -13.72
C PRO A 75 -1.27 -16.21 -12.68
N GLU A 76 -1.76 -15.88 -11.49
CA GLU A 76 -2.03 -16.82 -10.41
C GLU A 76 -3.34 -16.43 -9.70
N ASN A 77 -4.21 -17.43 -9.47
CA ASN A 77 -5.46 -17.24 -8.74
C ASN A 77 -5.31 -17.88 -7.36
N PRO A 78 -5.06 -17.11 -6.32
CA PRO A 78 -4.99 -17.61 -4.96
C PRO A 78 -6.39 -17.99 -4.45
N PRO A 79 -6.49 -18.77 -3.36
CA PRO A 79 -7.78 -19.12 -2.77
C PRO A 79 -8.52 -17.94 -2.15
N GLU A 80 -7.82 -16.86 -1.86
CA GLU A 80 -8.37 -15.63 -1.32
C GLU A 80 -9.27 -14.92 -2.32
N GLN A 81 -10.38 -14.34 -1.84
CA GLN A 81 -11.41 -13.72 -2.67
C GLN A 81 -11.30 -12.20 -2.75
N TRP A 82 -10.21 -11.62 -2.25
CA TRP A 82 -10.00 -10.17 -2.16
C TRP A 82 -8.83 -9.65 -3.03
N LEU A 83 -8.10 -10.57 -3.70
CA LEU A 83 -7.02 -10.23 -4.63
C LEU A 83 -6.89 -11.25 -5.75
N ARG A 84 -6.21 -10.85 -6.82
CA ARG A 84 -5.61 -11.71 -7.85
C ARG A 84 -4.12 -11.48 -7.87
N LYS A 85 -3.35 -12.38 -8.47
CA LYS A 85 -1.88 -12.30 -8.53
C LYS A 85 -1.36 -12.43 -9.94
N ALA A 86 -0.20 -11.83 -10.17
CA ALA A 86 0.63 -12.09 -11.34
C ALA A 86 2.11 -12.09 -10.94
N TRP A 87 2.94 -12.72 -11.75
CA TRP A 87 4.38 -12.80 -11.56
C TRP A 87 5.11 -12.30 -12.80
N ASP A 88 6.06 -11.40 -12.59
CA ASP A 88 6.99 -10.95 -13.62
C ASP A 88 8.39 -11.42 -13.24
N GLY A 89 8.81 -12.60 -13.76
CA GLY A 89 9.95 -13.31 -13.21
C GLY A 89 9.70 -13.71 -11.75
N ASP A 90 10.53 -13.21 -10.85
CA ASP A 90 10.42 -13.43 -9.41
C ASP A 90 9.68 -12.30 -8.67
N ILE A 91 9.24 -11.26 -9.38
CA ILE A 91 8.49 -10.13 -8.80
C ILE A 91 7.00 -10.49 -8.73
N LEU A 92 6.45 -10.45 -7.52
CA LEU A 92 5.03 -10.61 -7.26
C LEU A 92 4.28 -9.29 -7.51
N ILE A 93 3.14 -9.40 -8.19
CA ILE A 93 2.19 -8.29 -8.41
C ILE A 93 0.85 -8.72 -7.84
N ASP A 94 0.42 -8.04 -6.79
CA ASP A 94 -0.86 -8.24 -6.15
C ASP A 94 -1.88 -7.22 -6.69
N LEU A 95 -2.97 -7.73 -7.26
CA LEU A 95 -4.12 -6.98 -7.74
C LEU A 95 -5.21 -7.02 -6.68
N ILE A 96 -5.21 -6.03 -5.79
CA ILE A 96 -6.02 -6.01 -4.57
C ILE A 96 -7.28 -5.17 -4.79
N TYR A 97 -8.47 -5.72 -4.49
CA TYR A 97 -9.74 -5.01 -4.69
C TYR A 97 -10.59 -4.90 -3.41
N GLU A 98 -10.34 -5.74 -2.41
CA GLU A 98 -10.97 -5.65 -1.08
C GLU A 98 -9.91 -5.77 0.02
N PRO A 99 -9.02 -4.75 0.19
CA PRO A 99 -8.06 -4.74 1.27
C PRO A 99 -8.77 -4.64 2.63
N SER A 100 -8.10 -5.04 3.70
CA SER A 100 -8.67 -5.06 5.04
C SER A 100 -9.32 -3.73 5.42
N GLY A 101 -10.60 -3.78 5.79
CA GLY A 101 -11.37 -2.63 6.27
C GLY A 101 -11.92 -1.70 5.20
N MET A 102 -11.71 -1.97 3.91
CA MET A 102 -12.31 -1.17 2.83
C MET A 102 -12.47 -1.99 1.54
N ARG A 103 -13.24 -1.44 0.62
CA ARG A 103 -13.35 -1.87 -0.77
C ARG A 103 -12.83 -0.76 -1.67
N ILE A 104 -12.16 -1.11 -2.74
CA ILE A 104 -11.70 -0.12 -3.73
C ILE A 104 -12.88 0.21 -4.66
N ASP A 105 -13.35 1.43 -4.58
CA ASP A 105 -14.44 2.00 -5.37
C ASP A 105 -14.01 3.30 -6.05
N ASP A 106 -14.93 3.98 -6.72
CA ASP A 106 -14.63 5.25 -7.40
C ASP A 106 -14.20 6.35 -6.42
N GLU A 107 -14.68 6.34 -5.18
CA GLU A 107 -14.28 7.31 -4.15
C GLU A 107 -12.85 7.05 -3.68
N ALA A 108 -12.47 5.78 -3.47
CA ALA A 108 -11.10 5.40 -3.14
C ALA A 108 -10.14 5.79 -4.27
N ILE A 109 -10.51 5.51 -5.53
CA ILE A 109 -9.72 5.92 -6.71
C ILE A 109 -9.59 7.45 -6.78
N ALA A 110 -10.65 8.19 -6.50
CA ALA A 110 -10.65 9.66 -6.55
C ALA A 110 -9.76 10.29 -5.47
N ARG A 111 -9.64 9.68 -4.28
CA ARG A 111 -8.74 10.14 -3.20
C ARG A 111 -7.26 9.92 -3.51
N GLY A 112 -6.93 9.05 -4.46
CA GLY A 112 -5.55 8.82 -4.87
C GLY A 112 -4.90 10.09 -5.45
N GLU A 113 -3.61 10.26 -5.19
CA GLU A 113 -2.82 11.41 -5.60
C GLU A 113 -1.85 11.05 -6.72
N GLU A 114 -1.71 11.92 -7.73
CA GLU A 114 -0.68 11.76 -8.75
C GLU A 114 0.69 12.15 -8.19
N MET A 115 1.62 11.21 -8.25
CA MET A 115 2.97 11.39 -7.73
C MET A 115 4.01 10.96 -8.78
N SER A 116 5.17 11.61 -8.76
CA SER A 116 6.31 11.23 -9.62
C SER A 116 7.10 10.11 -8.93
N VAL A 117 7.07 8.92 -9.50
CA VAL A 117 7.78 7.72 -9.01
C VAL A 117 8.64 7.16 -10.13
N GLU A 118 9.95 7.08 -9.95
CA GLU A 118 10.88 6.54 -10.97
C GLU A 118 10.67 7.11 -12.38
N ALA A 119 10.47 8.44 -12.47
CA ALA A 119 10.19 9.18 -13.70
C ALA A 119 8.84 8.83 -14.39
N MET A 120 7.93 8.18 -13.69
CA MET A 120 6.53 7.98 -14.11
C MET A 120 5.61 8.88 -13.27
N GLN A 121 4.47 9.27 -13.84
CA GLN A 121 3.35 9.83 -13.08
C GLN A 121 2.43 8.65 -12.71
N ILE A 122 2.28 8.39 -11.43
CA ILE A 122 1.52 7.25 -10.92
C ILE A 122 0.50 7.76 -9.91
N ARG A 123 -0.71 7.24 -9.96
CA ARG A 123 -1.70 7.51 -8.93
C ARG A 123 -1.44 6.62 -7.72
N VAL A 124 -1.07 7.24 -6.60
CA VAL A 124 -0.74 6.57 -5.34
C VAL A 124 -1.94 6.64 -4.39
N MET A 125 -2.23 5.54 -3.72
CA MET A 125 -3.29 5.44 -2.73
C MET A 125 -3.13 6.50 -1.64
N ASP A 126 -4.25 7.05 -1.16
CA ASP A 126 -4.29 7.97 -0.02
C ASP A 126 -3.54 7.39 1.19
N LEU A 127 -2.82 8.24 1.93
CA LEU A 127 -1.94 7.75 3.00
C LEU A 127 -2.71 7.15 4.16
N ASP A 128 -3.82 7.77 4.56
CA ASP A 128 -4.62 7.27 5.68
C ASP A 128 -5.31 5.95 5.30
N ASP A 129 -5.71 5.79 4.03
CA ASP A 129 -6.19 4.52 3.49
C ASP A 129 -5.09 3.44 3.54
N LEU A 130 -3.86 3.77 3.10
CA LEU A 130 -2.70 2.87 3.15
C LEU A 130 -2.41 2.38 4.58
N ILE A 131 -2.36 3.30 5.54
CA ILE A 131 -2.04 2.95 6.93
C ILE A 131 -3.22 2.19 7.57
N ALA A 132 -4.46 2.61 7.31
CA ALA A 132 -5.65 1.94 7.85
C ALA A 132 -5.72 0.47 7.40
N THR A 133 -5.52 0.19 6.10
CA THR A 133 -5.54 -1.18 5.60
C THR A 133 -4.45 -2.05 6.21
N LYS A 134 -3.24 -1.51 6.41
CA LYS A 134 -2.14 -2.22 7.09
C LYS A 134 -2.45 -2.50 8.55
N LEU A 135 -3.05 -1.56 9.28
CA LEU A 135 -3.45 -1.75 10.67
C LEU A 135 -4.57 -2.77 10.83
N LEU A 136 -5.54 -2.75 9.91
CA LEU A 136 -6.68 -3.67 9.93
C LEU A 136 -6.34 -5.07 9.39
N ALA A 137 -5.21 -5.22 8.70
CA ALA A 137 -4.69 -6.53 8.30
C ALA A 137 -3.95 -7.27 9.43
N LEU A 138 -3.64 -6.59 10.55
CA LEU A 138 -3.00 -7.24 11.69
C LEU A 138 -3.98 -8.16 12.43
N ASP A 139 -3.50 -9.34 12.76
CA ASP A 139 -4.21 -10.35 13.53
C ASP A 139 -3.28 -11.06 14.53
N GLU A 140 -3.78 -12.07 15.23
CA GLU A 140 -3.02 -12.81 16.25
C GLU A 140 -1.83 -13.61 15.69
N HIS A 141 -1.81 -13.87 14.37
CA HIS A 141 -0.76 -14.63 13.69
C HIS A 141 0.24 -13.72 12.96
N SER A 142 -0.14 -12.44 12.74
CA SER A 142 0.64 -11.47 11.97
C SER A 142 0.67 -10.07 12.62
N ALA A 143 0.99 -10.01 13.91
CA ALA A 143 1.08 -8.76 14.67
C ALA A 143 2.49 -8.16 14.65
N ASP A 144 3.10 -7.96 13.47
CA ASP A 144 4.40 -7.30 13.33
C ASP A 144 4.24 -5.79 13.09
N TYR A 145 4.57 -4.99 14.10
CA TYR A 145 4.50 -3.53 14.04
C TYR A 145 5.74 -2.86 13.45
N ARG A 146 6.79 -3.61 13.15
CA ARG A 146 8.09 -3.04 12.76
C ARG A 146 7.97 -2.11 11.56
N ASP A 147 7.39 -2.60 10.47
CA ASP A 147 7.26 -1.83 9.24
C ASP A 147 6.30 -0.66 9.41
N LEU A 148 5.20 -0.85 10.14
CA LEU A 148 4.26 0.23 10.47
C LEU A 148 4.93 1.35 11.26
N ILE A 149 5.78 1.04 12.25
CA ILE A 149 6.55 2.02 13.01
C ILE A 149 7.51 2.81 12.11
N LEU A 150 8.21 2.14 11.19
CA LEU A 150 9.13 2.80 10.27
C LEU A 150 8.40 3.71 9.28
N ILE A 151 7.30 3.22 8.70
CA ILE A 151 6.45 3.97 7.78
C ILE A 151 5.86 5.20 8.46
N THR A 152 5.17 5.00 9.58
CA THR A 152 4.45 6.09 10.27
C THR A 152 5.39 7.12 10.86
N ARG A 153 6.60 6.72 11.32
CA ARG A 153 7.63 7.67 11.74
C ARG A 153 8.11 8.56 10.61
N SER A 154 8.29 8.00 9.41
CA SER A 154 8.75 8.74 8.24
C SER A 154 7.68 9.70 7.68
N LEU A 155 6.40 9.31 7.80
CA LEU A 155 5.27 10.01 7.19
C LEU A 155 4.38 10.73 8.21
N ARG A 156 4.76 10.80 9.48
CA ARG A 156 3.95 11.26 10.62
C ARG A 156 3.25 12.61 10.42
N GLU A 157 3.88 13.52 9.69
CA GLU A 157 3.37 14.86 9.43
C GLU A 157 2.26 14.89 8.36
N GLN A 158 2.10 13.77 7.62
CA GLN A 158 1.11 13.61 6.55
C GLN A 158 -0.12 12.82 7.03
N ILE A 159 -0.07 12.19 8.21
CA ILE A 159 -1.11 11.29 8.73
C ILE A 159 -2.13 12.09 9.53
N ASP A 160 -3.43 11.92 9.24
CA ASP A 160 -4.51 12.33 10.14
C ASP A 160 -4.71 11.28 11.24
N TRP A 161 -3.95 11.44 12.33
CA TRP A 161 -3.95 10.52 13.46
C TRP A 161 -5.32 10.36 14.13
N ALA A 162 -6.15 11.41 14.13
CA ALA A 162 -7.47 11.36 14.74
C ALA A 162 -8.42 10.50 13.89
N GLN A 163 -8.47 10.75 12.59
CA GLN A 163 -9.27 9.99 11.64
C GLN A 163 -8.80 8.53 11.58
N LEU A 164 -7.48 8.29 11.56
CA LEU A 164 -6.92 6.94 11.52
C LEU A 164 -7.33 6.12 12.75
N ARG A 165 -7.31 6.71 13.95
CA ARG A 165 -7.77 6.05 15.20
C ARG A 165 -9.26 5.71 15.13
N GLU A 166 -10.09 6.64 14.65
CA GLU A 166 -11.52 6.41 14.51
C GLU A 166 -11.82 5.26 13.55
N ARG A 167 -11.21 5.27 12.38
CA ARG A 167 -11.39 4.25 11.33
C ARG A 167 -10.97 2.84 11.77
N THR A 168 -9.99 2.74 12.65
CA THR A 168 -9.41 1.46 13.08
C THR A 168 -9.81 1.07 14.51
N ALA A 169 -10.74 1.81 15.14
CA ALA A 169 -11.10 1.67 16.55
C ALA A 169 -11.58 0.26 16.95
N ALA A 170 -12.13 -0.51 16.02
CA ALA A 170 -12.60 -1.87 16.29
C ALA A 170 -11.45 -2.91 16.40
N SER A 171 -10.23 -2.58 15.96
CA SER A 171 -9.09 -3.49 15.98
C SER A 171 -8.27 -3.35 17.27
N PRO A 172 -8.16 -4.41 18.10
CA PRO A 172 -7.29 -4.39 19.27
C PRO A 172 -5.82 -4.29 18.91
N PHE A 173 -5.43 -4.76 17.72
CA PHE A 173 -4.07 -4.64 17.19
C PHE A 173 -3.74 -3.20 16.80
N ALA A 174 -4.70 -2.47 16.20
CA ALA A 174 -4.54 -1.04 15.95
C ALA A 174 -4.43 -0.25 17.26
N ALA A 175 -5.25 -0.57 18.27
CA ALA A 175 -5.14 0.06 19.59
C ALA A 175 -3.76 -0.16 20.22
N ALA A 176 -3.20 -1.38 20.14
CA ALA A 176 -1.84 -1.68 20.60
C ALA A 176 -0.77 -0.91 19.83
N PHE A 177 -0.93 -0.80 18.49
CA PHE A 177 -0.05 0.02 17.66
C PHE A 177 -0.05 1.48 18.11
N PHE A 178 -1.22 2.08 18.36
CA PHE A 178 -1.30 3.49 18.79
C PHE A 178 -0.66 3.71 20.16
N ALA A 179 -0.83 2.78 21.11
CA ALA A 179 -0.15 2.87 22.38
C ALA A 179 1.38 2.86 22.22
N LEU A 180 1.89 2.06 21.29
CA LEU A 180 3.32 2.03 20.96
C LEU A 180 3.75 3.31 20.25
N ALA A 181 2.99 3.80 19.26
CA ALA A 181 3.30 5.01 18.51
C ALA A 181 3.31 6.26 19.41
N ASP A 182 2.39 6.35 20.38
CA ASP A 182 2.34 7.41 21.39
C ASP A 182 3.56 7.35 22.33
N GLY A 183 3.89 6.16 22.83
CA GLY A 183 5.06 5.95 23.67
C GLY A 183 6.41 6.24 22.98
N LEU A 184 6.45 6.15 21.66
CA LEU A 184 7.59 6.48 20.82
C LEU A 184 7.55 7.92 20.27
N GLU A 185 6.58 8.73 20.67
CA GLU A 185 6.35 10.11 20.23
C GLU A 185 6.20 10.26 18.71
N ILE A 186 5.70 9.22 18.03
CA ILE A 186 5.48 9.21 16.57
C ILE A 186 4.22 10.00 16.23
N SER A 187 3.14 9.86 17.03
CA SER A 187 1.85 10.54 16.86
C SER A 187 1.79 11.93 17.51
N ALA A 188 2.86 12.38 18.17
CA ALA A 188 2.91 13.63 18.94
C ALA A 188 2.90 14.91 18.06
N GLY A 189 2.85 14.80 16.75
CA GLY A 189 2.68 15.94 15.82
C GLY A 189 1.23 16.36 15.60
N ALA A 190 0.23 15.54 15.99
CA ALA A 190 -1.17 15.91 15.88
C ALA A 190 -1.55 16.90 17.00
N PRO A 191 -2.22 18.03 16.72
CA PRO A 191 -2.74 18.89 17.78
C PRO A 191 -3.73 18.04 18.59
N ALA A 192 -3.47 17.90 19.90
CA ALA A 192 -4.43 17.29 20.82
C ALA A 192 -5.76 18.03 20.60
N ALA A 193 -6.81 17.31 20.19
CA ALA A 193 -8.15 17.84 20.21
C ALA A 193 -8.37 18.35 21.64
N ALA A 194 -8.56 19.67 21.77
CA ALA A 194 -8.76 20.31 23.05
C ALA A 194 -9.87 19.55 23.80
N ALA A 195 -9.51 18.89 24.89
CA ALA A 195 -10.50 18.34 25.80
C ALA A 195 -11.44 19.49 26.14
N ALA A 196 -12.69 19.37 25.71
CA ALA A 196 -13.74 20.29 26.09
C ALA A 196 -13.91 20.17 27.59
N GLU A 197 -13.29 21.10 28.34
CA GLU A 197 -13.64 21.39 29.70
C GLU A 197 -15.01 22.06 29.67
N GLY A 198 -15.99 21.44 30.26
CA GLY A 198 -17.32 21.93 30.51
C GLY A 198 -17.96 21.14 31.62
#